data_b4803137a7c95268f5a559ce32d97e84
#
_entry.id   b4803137a7c95268f5a559ce32d97e84
#
_cell.length_a   1.000
_cell.length_b   1.000
_cell.length_c   1.000
_cell.angle_alpha   90.00
_cell.angle_beta   90.00
_cell.angle_gamma   90.00
#
_symmetry.space_group_name_H-M   'P 1'
#
loop_
_entity.id
_entity.type
_entity.pdbx_description
1 polymer ?
#
loop_
_entity_poly.entity_id
_entity_poly.type
_entity_poly.pdbx_seq_one_letter_code
_entity_poly.pdbx_strand_id
1 'polypeptide(L)'
;MNKVEQANRYIDLIRVKSNEALLFLSLGKDSLVLLDLIYPKFDRIVCVFMYFVKDLEHINRWINWTKAKYPKIEFVQVPHWNLTYILRGGMYCVPNSKVKLLKLADVVKAMQLTHGVYYTFLGMKKADGMNRRLMLKGYEVSGYENNGMVYPLADWNQRDILAYMRQHNLPEPVRYSLKASSGVGFNLDCMLWMEKNYPQDLQLSLIHISEPTRHSLI
;
A
#
# COMPACT_ATOMS: atom_id res chain seq x y z
N MET A 1 6.61 27.11 1.98
CA MET A 1 6.99 25.92 1.19
C MET A 1 5.71 25.15 0.90
N ASN A 2 5.45 24.89 -0.35
CA ASN A 2 4.27 24.13 -0.77
C ASN A 2 4.44 22.64 -0.38
N LYS A 3 3.34 21.88 -0.28
CA LYS A 3 3.36 20.47 0.17
C LYS A 3 4.14 19.55 -0.77
N VAL A 4 4.09 19.83 -2.08
CA VAL A 4 4.84 19.06 -3.10
C VAL A 4 6.35 19.32 -2.95
N GLU A 5 6.76 20.56 -2.76
CA GLU A 5 8.16 20.91 -2.51
C GLU A 5 8.69 20.25 -1.23
N GLN A 6 7.87 20.22 -0.17
CA GLN A 6 8.23 19.55 1.08
C GLN A 6 8.41 18.04 0.88
N ALA A 7 7.48 17.37 0.21
CA ALA A 7 7.56 15.96 -0.08
C ALA A 7 8.79 15.64 -0.96
N ASN A 8 9.01 16.45 -2.00
CA ASN A 8 10.18 16.33 -2.86
C ASN A 8 11.50 16.48 -2.09
N ARG A 9 11.58 17.42 -1.15
CA ARG A 9 12.77 17.57 -0.29
C ARG A 9 13.08 16.29 0.49
N TYR A 10 12.08 15.65 1.09
CA TYR A 10 12.30 14.39 1.81
C TYR A 10 12.72 13.25 0.87
N ILE A 11 12.13 13.18 -0.31
CA ILE A 11 12.50 12.20 -1.34
C ILE A 11 13.94 12.43 -1.81
N ASP A 12 14.34 13.68 -2.04
CA ASP A 12 15.69 14.04 -2.49
C ASP A 12 16.76 13.72 -1.45
N LEU A 13 16.46 13.87 -0.15
CA LEU A 13 17.35 13.44 0.93
C LEU A 13 17.64 11.93 0.88
N ILE A 14 16.67 11.13 0.45
CA ILE A 14 16.86 9.68 0.27
C ILE A 14 17.58 9.39 -1.05
N ARG A 15 17.24 10.13 -2.12
CA ARG A 15 17.88 9.95 -3.44
C ARG A 15 19.40 10.15 -3.40
N VAL A 16 19.89 11.06 -2.57
CA VAL A 16 21.32 11.25 -2.34
C VAL A 16 21.98 10.01 -1.71
N LYS A 17 21.22 9.22 -0.93
CA LYS A 17 21.71 8.03 -0.24
C LYS A 17 21.53 6.75 -1.03
N SER A 18 20.57 6.71 -1.96
CA SER A 18 20.22 5.50 -2.73
C SER A 18 19.60 5.84 -4.07
N ASN A 19 19.95 5.09 -5.11
CA ASN A 19 19.34 5.13 -6.44
C ASN A 19 18.11 4.22 -6.56
N GLU A 20 17.84 3.43 -5.52
CA GLU A 20 16.79 2.43 -5.50
C GLU A 20 15.78 2.74 -4.40
N ALA A 21 14.52 2.43 -4.64
CA ALA A 21 13.41 2.63 -3.72
C ALA A 21 12.51 1.40 -3.66
N LEU A 22 12.04 1.06 -2.45
CA LEU A 22 10.92 0.18 -2.20
C LEU A 22 9.68 1.03 -1.96
N LEU A 23 8.55 0.69 -2.55
CA LEU A 23 7.26 1.36 -2.32
C LEU A 23 6.19 0.34 -1.97
N PHE A 24 5.58 0.48 -0.80
CA PHE A 24 4.35 -0.26 -0.51
C PHE A 24 3.16 0.40 -1.21
N LEU A 25 2.78 -0.19 -2.34
CA LEU A 25 1.77 0.33 -3.26
C LEU A 25 0.42 -0.36 -3.03
N SER A 26 -0.45 0.25 -2.23
CA SER A 26 -1.80 -0.29 -1.97
C SER A 26 -2.80 -0.06 -3.12
N LEU A 27 -2.38 0.56 -4.23
CA LEU A 27 -3.23 1.05 -5.32
C LEU A 27 -4.28 2.09 -4.89
N GLY A 28 -4.19 2.56 -3.66
CA GLY A 28 -4.99 3.69 -3.17
C GLY A 28 -4.38 5.04 -3.57
N LYS A 29 -5.19 6.10 -3.50
CA LYS A 29 -4.81 7.47 -3.92
C LYS A 29 -3.46 7.95 -3.36
N ASP A 30 -3.19 7.66 -2.08
CA ASP A 30 -1.98 8.14 -1.40
C ASP A 30 -0.72 7.45 -1.93
N SER A 31 -0.79 6.14 -2.13
CA SER A 31 0.32 5.36 -2.69
C SER A 31 0.56 5.62 -4.17
N LEU A 32 -0.50 5.94 -4.95
CA LEU A 32 -0.35 6.35 -6.35
C LEU A 32 0.32 7.72 -6.48
N VAL A 33 -0.07 8.70 -5.65
CA VAL A 33 0.62 10.01 -5.58
C VAL A 33 2.08 9.83 -5.20
N LEU A 34 2.36 8.97 -4.22
CA LEU A 34 3.73 8.71 -3.80
C LEU A 34 4.55 8.04 -4.91
N LEU A 35 3.97 7.10 -5.67
CA LEU A 35 4.61 6.51 -6.84
C LEU A 35 4.95 7.58 -7.88
N ASP A 36 4.01 8.46 -8.20
CA ASP A 36 4.20 9.53 -9.19
C ASP A 36 5.33 10.49 -8.79
N LEU A 37 5.45 10.82 -7.49
CA LEU A 37 6.51 11.67 -6.95
C LEU A 37 7.90 11.02 -7.01
N ILE A 38 8.01 9.73 -6.71
CA ILE A 38 9.32 9.04 -6.66
C ILE A 38 9.75 8.51 -8.02
N TYR A 39 8.82 8.24 -8.93
CA TYR A 39 9.09 7.62 -10.22
C TYR A 39 10.17 8.33 -11.07
N PRO A 40 10.17 9.67 -11.21
CA PRO A 40 11.19 10.37 -11.97
C PRO A 40 12.56 10.42 -11.29
N LYS A 41 12.64 10.09 -9.99
CA LYS A 41 13.82 10.33 -9.16
C LYS A 41 14.69 9.09 -8.92
N PHE A 42 14.11 7.89 -8.96
CA PHE A 42 14.84 6.65 -8.69
C PHE A 42 15.04 5.83 -9.97
N ASP A 43 16.20 5.19 -10.07
CA ASP A 43 16.56 4.38 -11.23
C ASP A 43 15.87 3.02 -11.18
N ARG A 44 15.71 2.45 -9.98
CA ARG A 44 14.98 1.20 -9.72
C ARG A 44 13.92 1.44 -8.64
N ILE A 45 12.69 1.01 -8.90
CA ILE A 45 11.59 1.08 -7.93
C ILE A 45 10.92 -0.28 -7.84
N VAL A 46 10.96 -0.88 -6.65
CA VAL A 46 10.23 -2.12 -6.35
C VAL A 46 8.91 -1.77 -5.69
N CYS A 47 7.81 -1.95 -6.39
CA CYS A 47 6.46 -1.73 -5.90
C CYS A 47 5.91 -3.02 -5.28
N VAL A 48 5.69 -3.01 -3.96
CA VAL A 48 5.14 -4.14 -3.21
C VAL A 48 3.65 -3.94 -2.99
N PHE A 49 2.83 -4.79 -3.59
CA PHE A 49 1.41 -4.85 -3.36
C PHE A 49 1.06 -5.99 -2.40
N MET A 50 0.39 -5.66 -1.29
CA MET A 50 -0.07 -6.65 -0.32
C MET A 50 -1.52 -7.02 -0.59
N TYR A 51 -1.81 -8.28 -0.94
CA TYR A 51 -3.14 -8.77 -1.24
C TYR A 51 -3.79 -9.52 -0.08
N PHE A 52 -5.10 -9.43 0.04
CA PHE A 52 -5.91 -10.35 0.87
C PHE A 52 -6.31 -11.58 0.06
N VAL A 53 -6.75 -11.35 -1.17
CA VAL A 53 -7.03 -12.39 -2.16
C VAL A 53 -6.27 -12.04 -3.42
N LYS A 54 -5.57 -13.01 -3.98
CA LYS A 54 -4.78 -12.86 -5.20
C LYS A 54 -5.68 -12.99 -6.42
N ASP A 55 -5.24 -12.37 -7.52
CA ASP A 55 -5.83 -12.52 -8.86
C ASP A 55 -7.26 -11.98 -9.04
N LEU A 56 -7.73 -11.09 -8.16
CA LEU A 56 -9.00 -10.39 -8.36
C LEU A 56 -8.95 -9.52 -9.63
N GLU A 57 -9.96 -9.62 -10.49
CA GLU A 57 -10.01 -8.91 -11.78
C GLU A 57 -9.95 -7.39 -11.60
N HIS A 58 -10.77 -6.85 -10.67
CA HIS A 58 -10.79 -5.40 -10.43
C HIS A 58 -9.45 -4.86 -9.93
N ILE A 59 -8.67 -5.66 -9.21
CA ILE A 59 -7.31 -5.32 -8.75
C ILE A 59 -6.32 -5.44 -9.90
N ASN A 60 -6.39 -6.52 -10.68
CA ASN A 60 -5.50 -6.75 -11.82
C ASN A 60 -5.61 -5.64 -12.87
N ARG A 61 -6.79 -5.06 -13.08
CA ARG A 61 -6.96 -3.86 -13.93
C ARG A 61 -6.09 -2.69 -13.46
N TRP A 62 -6.07 -2.42 -12.15
CA TRP A 62 -5.25 -1.36 -11.56
C TRP A 62 -3.76 -1.67 -11.62
N ILE A 63 -3.38 -2.93 -11.38
CA ILE A 63 -1.99 -3.38 -11.53
C ILE A 63 -1.51 -3.17 -12.97
N ASN A 64 -2.29 -3.60 -13.95
CA ASN A 64 -1.96 -3.47 -15.36
C ASN A 64 -1.87 -2.00 -15.79
N TRP A 65 -2.81 -1.17 -15.37
CA TRP A 65 -2.75 0.27 -15.61
C TRP A 65 -1.48 0.89 -15.01
N THR A 66 -1.15 0.53 -13.77
CA THR A 66 0.05 1.05 -13.07
C THR A 66 1.33 0.65 -13.81
N LYS A 67 1.45 -0.61 -14.22
CA LYS A 67 2.60 -1.10 -15.01
C LYS A 67 2.71 -0.41 -16.36
N ALA A 68 1.60 -0.16 -17.03
CA ALA A 68 1.57 0.55 -18.31
C ALA A 68 2.00 2.01 -18.18
N LYS A 69 1.54 2.70 -17.12
CA LYS A 69 1.90 4.10 -16.85
C LYS A 69 3.34 4.27 -16.36
N TYR A 70 3.85 3.31 -15.60
CA TYR A 70 5.17 3.36 -14.95
C TYR A 70 6.02 2.14 -15.35
N PRO A 71 6.48 2.04 -16.60
CA PRO A 71 7.07 0.80 -17.16
C PRO A 71 8.38 0.37 -16.50
N LYS A 72 9.11 1.26 -15.81
CA LYS A 72 10.37 0.89 -15.14
C LYS A 72 10.19 0.31 -13.72
N ILE A 73 8.94 0.21 -13.20
CA ILE A 73 8.74 -0.40 -11.90
C ILE A 73 8.85 -1.92 -11.93
N GLU A 74 9.44 -2.47 -10.90
CA GLU A 74 9.38 -3.89 -10.57
C GLU A 74 8.16 -4.12 -9.66
N PHE A 75 7.19 -4.93 -10.07
CA PHE A 75 5.93 -5.10 -9.33
C PHE A 75 5.88 -6.46 -8.66
N VAL A 76 5.80 -6.48 -7.35
CA VAL A 76 5.79 -7.68 -6.50
C VAL A 76 4.49 -7.77 -5.73
N GLN A 77 3.92 -8.97 -5.65
CA GLN A 77 2.71 -9.24 -4.87
C GLN A 77 3.03 -10.18 -3.70
N VAL A 78 2.61 -9.79 -2.50
CA VAL A 78 2.80 -10.59 -1.28
C VAL A 78 1.51 -10.64 -0.46
N PRO A 79 1.28 -11.67 0.37
CA PRO A 79 0.15 -11.70 1.28
C PRO A 79 0.15 -10.51 2.24
N HIS A 80 -1.02 -9.95 2.54
CA HIS A 80 -1.15 -8.85 3.49
C HIS A 80 -0.88 -9.34 4.92
N TRP A 81 -0.05 -8.63 5.68
CA TRP A 81 0.30 -9.01 7.06
C TRP A 81 -0.93 -9.28 7.95
N ASN A 82 -2.02 -8.54 7.73
CA ASN A 82 -3.26 -8.69 8.50
C ASN A 82 -3.99 -10.03 8.24
N LEU A 83 -3.68 -10.75 7.17
CA LEU A 83 -4.18 -12.11 6.96
C LEU A 83 -3.82 -13.05 8.11
N THR A 84 -2.66 -12.85 8.74
CA THR A 84 -2.24 -13.67 9.88
C THR A 84 -3.18 -13.49 11.09
N TYR A 85 -3.75 -12.30 11.28
CA TYR A 85 -4.73 -12.03 12.33
C TYR A 85 -6.09 -12.63 11.99
N ILE A 86 -6.52 -12.54 10.73
CA ILE A 86 -7.76 -13.13 10.22
C ILE A 86 -7.73 -14.65 10.42
N LEU A 87 -6.67 -15.31 9.96
CA LEU A 87 -6.50 -16.76 10.04
C LEU A 87 -6.37 -17.25 11.50
N ARG A 88 -5.63 -16.51 12.34
CA ARG A 88 -5.47 -16.89 13.73
C ARG A 88 -6.74 -16.68 14.55
N GLY A 89 -7.48 -15.62 14.30
CA GLY A 89 -8.71 -15.25 15.00
C GLY A 89 -9.97 -15.95 14.48
N GLY A 90 -9.91 -16.57 13.30
CA GLY A 90 -11.05 -17.23 12.69
C GLY A 90 -12.09 -16.28 12.11
N MET A 91 -11.70 -15.08 11.68
CA MET A 91 -12.61 -14.18 10.98
C MET A 91 -12.86 -14.75 9.56
N TYR A 92 -14.08 -15.20 9.31
CA TYR A 92 -14.53 -15.86 8.06
C TYR A 92 -13.91 -17.25 7.78
N CYS A 93 -13.12 -17.82 8.67
CA CYS A 93 -12.49 -19.14 8.52
C CYS A 93 -12.37 -19.85 9.86
N VAL A 94 -11.98 -21.13 9.85
CA VAL A 94 -11.68 -21.86 11.09
C VAL A 94 -10.42 -21.28 11.73
N PRO A 95 -10.45 -20.93 13.05
CA PRO A 95 -9.29 -20.36 13.73
C PRO A 95 -8.08 -21.30 13.71
N ASN A 96 -6.90 -20.75 13.46
CA ASN A 96 -5.66 -21.50 13.51
C ASN A 96 -4.64 -20.84 14.46
N SER A 97 -4.56 -21.31 15.69
CA SER A 97 -3.68 -20.76 16.73
C SER A 97 -2.18 -20.90 16.41
N LYS A 98 -1.80 -21.78 15.46
CA LYS A 98 -0.39 -21.98 15.04
C LYS A 98 0.10 -20.89 14.09
N VAL A 99 -0.79 -20.06 13.51
CA VAL A 99 -0.38 -18.99 12.62
C VAL A 99 0.42 -17.94 13.40
N LYS A 100 1.65 -17.66 12.96
CA LYS A 100 2.48 -16.59 13.52
C LYS A 100 1.93 -15.25 13.11
N LEU A 101 1.68 -14.36 14.07
CA LEU A 101 1.24 -12.98 13.79
C LEU A 101 2.39 -12.17 13.20
N LEU A 102 2.13 -11.52 12.08
CA LEU A 102 3.05 -10.59 11.43
C LEU A 102 2.57 -9.15 11.61
N LYS A 103 3.53 -8.22 11.59
CA LYS A 103 3.28 -6.77 11.54
C LYS A 103 3.75 -6.23 10.19
N LEU A 104 3.30 -5.04 9.82
CA LEU A 104 3.79 -4.36 8.62
C LEU A 104 5.32 -4.27 8.59
N ALA A 105 5.95 -3.97 9.72
CA ALA A 105 7.41 -3.87 9.83
C ALA A 105 8.13 -5.18 9.49
N ASP A 106 7.53 -6.35 9.79
CA ASP A 106 8.11 -7.65 9.45
C ASP A 106 8.11 -7.84 7.92
N VAL A 107 7.02 -7.46 7.24
CA VAL A 107 6.92 -7.53 5.79
C VAL A 107 7.87 -6.53 5.13
N VAL A 108 7.97 -5.30 5.66
CA VAL A 108 8.94 -4.29 5.17
C VAL A 108 10.35 -4.85 5.23
N LYS A 109 10.76 -5.37 6.40
CA LYS A 109 12.11 -5.93 6.57
C LYS A 109 12.37 -7.12 5.65
N ALA A 110 11.40 -8.01 5.48
CA ALA A 110 11.52 -9.12 4.54
C ALA A 110 11.74 -8.64 3.10
N MET A 111 10.97 -7.66 2.64
CA MET A 111 11.10 -7.10 1.29
C MET A 111 12.42 -6.35 1.10
N GLN A 112 12.86 -5.58 2.09
CA GLN A 112 14.17 -4.94 2.08
C GLN A 112 15.31 -5.97 1.88
N LEU A 113 15.27 -7.07 2.62
CA LEU A 113 16.27 -8.15 2.50
C LEU A 113 16.18 -8.89 1.16
N THR A 114 14.96 -9.24 0.72
CA THR A 114 14.76 -9.99 -0.52
C THR A 114 15.22 -9.22 -1.75
N HIS A 115 14.98 -7.90 -1.80
CA HIS A 115 15.31 -7.07 -2.96
C HIS A 115 16.61 -6.30 -2.83
N GLY A 116 17.26 -6.35 -1.66
CA GLY A 116 18.49 -5.60 -1.40
C GLY A 116 18.29 -4.07 -1.32
N VAL A 117 17.04 -3.60 -1.13
CA VAL A 117 16.68 -2.18 -1.13
C VAL A 117 16.33 -1.73 0.28
N TYR A 118 17.11 -0.83 0.86
CA TYR A 118 16.94 -0.40 2.26
C TYR A 118 15.80 0.61 2.45
N TYR A 119 15.68 1.62 1.55
CA TYR A 119 14.71 2.68 1.74
C TYR A 119 13.32 2.30 1.20
N THR A 120 12.33 2.32 2.10
CA THR A 120 10.95 1.92 1.86
C THR A 120 10.00 3.09 2.02
N PHE A 121 9.33 3.47 0.97
CA PHE A 121 8.36 4.56 0.93
C PHE A 121 6.95 4.07 1.30
N LEU A 122 6.29 4.82 2.19
CA LEU A 122 4.96 4.52 2.72
C LEU A 122 4.07 5.77 2.65
N GLY A 123 2.91 5.64 2.03
CA GLY A 123 1.94 6.74 1.84
C GLY A 123 1.10 7.10 3.08
N MET A 124 1.66 6.95 4.29
CA MET A 124 0.97 7.25 5.53
C MET A 124 1.01 8.75 5.84
N LYS A 125 -0.10 9.28 6.41
CA LYS A 125 -0.26 10.69 6.75
C LYS A 125 -0.71 10.86 8.20
N LYS A 126 -0.35 11.97 8.84
CA LYS A 126 -0.88 12.37 10.16
C LYS A 126 -2.41 12.54 10.14
N ALA A 127 -2.96 12.89 8.99
CA ALA A 127 -4.40 13.04 8.80
C ALA A 127 -5.20 11.73 8.80
N ASP A 128 -4.54 10.56 8.70
CA ASP A 128 -5.20 9.25 8.64
C ASP A 128 -5.74 8.77 9.99
N GLY A 129 -5.36 9.41 11.10
CA GLY A 129 -5.86 9.11 12.44
C GLY A 129 -4.87 9.40 13.55
N MET A 130 -5.34 9.29 14.79
CA MET A 130 -4.56 9.66 15.99
C MET A 130 -3.26 8.84 16.12
N ASN A 131 -3.34 7.52 15.95
CA ASN A 131 -2.16 6.65 16.06
C ASN A 131 -1.08 7.00 15.00
N ARG A 132 -1.51 7.29 13.76
CA ARG A 132 -0.62 7.73 12.69
C ARG A 132 0.01 9.09 13.00
N ARG A 133 -0.79 10.01 13.53
CA ARG A 133 -0.33 11.35 13.95
C ARG A 133 0.75 11.25 15.01
N LEU A 134 0.54 10.46 16.06
CA LEU A 134 1.51 10.29 17.14
C LEU A 134 2.81 9.64 16.63
N MET A 135 2.69 8.57 15.86
CA MET A 135 3.84 7.89 15.26
C MET A 135 4.67 8.84 14.38
N LEU A 136 4.04 9.51 13.41
CA LEU A 136 4.72 10.38 12.46
C LEU A 136 5.28 11.64 13.11
N LYS A 137 4.64 12.16 14.17
CA LYS A 137 5.17 13.30 14.93
C LYS A 137 6.53 12.96 15.56
N GLY A 138 6.74 11.71 15.98
CA GLY A 138 8.04 11.25 16.50
C GLY A 138 9.17 11.26 15.47
N TYR A 139 8.85 11.32 14.16
CA TYR A 139 9.83 11.27 13.07
C TYR A 139 10.07 12.62 12.38
N GLU A 140 9.45 13.69 12.84
CA GLU A 140 9.60 15.04 12.23
C GLU A 140 11.06 15.49 12.20
N VAL A 141 11.81 15.27 13.28
CA VAL A 141 13.22 15.68 13.39
C VAL A 141 14.12 14.94 12.40
N SER A 142 13.80 13.68 12.08
CA SER A 142 14.56 12.87 11.11
C SER A 142 14.11 13.08 9.65
N GLY A 143 13.26 14.08 9.36
CA GLY A 143 12.70 14.29 8.02
C GLY A 143 11.73 13.18 7.59
N TYR A 144 11.00 12.62 8.55
CA TYR A 144 10.08 11.50 8.36
C TYR A 144 10.75 10.22 7.83
N GLU A 145 12.01 9.98 8.16
CA GLU A 145 12.71 8.71 7.94
C GLU A 145 12.96 8.03 9.28
N ASN A 146 12.70 6.73 9.37
CA ASN A 146 13.01 5.90 10.52
C ASN A 146 13.34 4.47 10.09
N ASN A 147 14.56 4.02 10.36
CA ASN A 147 15.02 2.67 10.02
C ASN A 147 14.73 2.27 8.56
N GLY A 148 14.99 3.17 7.62
CA GLY A 148 14.74 2.97 6.20
C GLY A 148 13.27 3.16 5.76
N MET A 149 12.33 3.34 6.68
CA MET A 149 10.95 3.69 6.33
C MET A 149 10.80 5.20 6.16
N VAL A 150 10.27 5.65 5.02
CA VAL A 150 10.19 7.04 4.60
C VAL A 150 8.74 7.44 4.36
N TYR A 151 8.33 8.58 4.91
CA TYR A 151 6.93 9.05 4.89
C TYR A 151 6.81 10.47 4.29
N PRO A 152 7.04 10.67 2.99
CA PRO A 152 7.07 12.01 2.38
C PRO A 152 5.75 12.75 2.43
N LEU A 153 4.64 12.00 2.52
CA LEU A 153 3.28 12.55 2.58
C LEU A 153 2.78 12.78 4.02
N ALA A 154 3.66 12.69 5.03
CA ALA A 154 3.27 12.75 6.45
C ALA A 154 2.39 13.95 6.81
N ASP A 155 2.68 15.13 6.24
CA ASP A 155 1.97 16.38 6.50
C ASP A 155 0.84 16.70 5.52
N TRP A 156 0.56 15.79 4.58
CA TRP A 156 -0.53 15.96 3.61
C TRP A 156 -1.88 15.59 4.21
N ASN A 157 -2.93 16.19 3.68
CA ASN A 157 -4.31 15.80 3.95
C ASN A 157 -4.99 15.29 2.66
N GLN A 158 -6.27 14.90 2.77
CA GLN A 158 -7.01 14.38 1.61
C GLN A 158 -7.16 15.41 0.48
N ARG A 159 -7.30 16.71 0.81
CA ARG A 159 -7.44 17.77 -0.20
C ARG A 159 -6.15 17.94 -1.00
N ASP A 160 -5.00 17.87 -0.32
CA ASP A 160 -3.67 17.95 -0.97
C ASP A 160 -3.50 16.80 -1.97
N ILE A 161 -3.83 15.57 -1.55
CA ILE A 161 -3.77 14.36 -2.40
C ILE A 161 -4.66 14.51 -3.64
N LEU A 162 -5.93 14.89 -3.46
CA LEU A 162 -6.86 15.03 -4.58
C LEU A 162 -6.49 16.18 -5.52
N ALA A 163 -5.94 17.28 -4.98
CA ALA A 163 -5.44 18.39 -5.78
C ALA A 163 -4.26 17.94 -6.67
N TYR A 164 -3.30 17.24 -6.08
CA TYR A 164 -2.17 16.66 -6.82
C TYR A 164 -2.64 15.70 -7.93
N MET A 165 -3.55 14.79 -7.60
CA MET A 165 -4.08 13.82 -8.57
C MET A 165 -4.72 14.49 -9.77
N ARG A 166 -5.53 15.55 -9.57
CA ARG A 166 -6.15 16.32 -10.65
C ARG A 166 -5.11 17.03 -11.51
N GLN A 167 -4.12 17.67 -10.87
CA GLN A 167 -3.05 18.39 -11.56
C GLN A 167 -2.19 17.45 -12.43
N HIS A 168 -1.98 16.20 -11.98
CA HIS A 168 -1.15 15.22 -12.67
C HIS A 168 -1.96 14.18 -13.48
N ASN A 169 -3.27 14.38 -13.65
CA ASN A 169 -4.18 13.48 -14.36
C ASN A 169 -4.08 12.01 -13.87
N LEU A 170 -3.97 11.83 -12.54
CA LEU A 170 -4.01 10.52 -11.93
C LEU A 170 -5.47 10.11 -11.72
N PRO A 171 -5.87 8.88 -12.09
CA PRO A 171 -7.22 8.40 -11.90
C PRO A 171 -7.54 8.19 -10.42
N GLU A 172 -8.75 8.57 -10.02
CA GLU A 172 -9.21 8.28 -8.65
C GLU A 172 -9.46 6.78 -8.50
N PRO A 173 -8.92 6.15 -7.45
CA PRO A 173 -9.20 4.75 -7.15
C PRO A 173 -10.68 4.50 -6.83
N VAL A 174 -11.14 3.27 -7.03
CA VAL A 174 -12.51 2.86 -6.75
C VAL A 174 -12.89 3.18 -5.31
N ARG A 175 -14.09 3.70 -5.11
CA ARG A 175 -14.70 3.91 -3.79
C ARG A 175 -15.74 2.83 -3.55
N TYR A 176 -15.53 2.00 -2.55
CA TYR A 176 -16.47 0.94 -2.17
C TYR A 176 -17.64 1.47 -1.34
N SER A 177 -17.48 2.61 -0.65
CA SER A 177 -18.54 3.29 0.10
C SER A 177 -18.34 4.80 0.12
N LEU A 178 -19.34 5.54 0.62
CA LEU A 178 -19.25 7.00 0.79
C LEU A 178 -18.13 7.42 1.76
N LYS A 179 -17.71 6.53 2.67
CA LYS A 179 -16.69 6.81 3.71
C LYS A 179 -15.33 6.21 3.37
N ALA A 180 -15.28 5.14 2.59
CA ALA A 180 -14.06 4.43 2.31
C ALA A 180 -13.55 4.79 0.93
N SER A 181 -12.37 5.36 0.87
CA SER A 181 -11.56 5.24 -0.32
C SER A 181 -10.77 3.93 -0.20
N SER A 182 -10.97 3.08 -1.13
CA SER A 182 -10.14 1.97 -1.50
C SER A 182 -8.72 1.91 -0.95
N GLY A 183 -8.48 1.01 -0.24
CA GLY A 183 -7.40 0.07 -0.32
C GLY A 183 -8.05 -1.24 -0.61
N VAL A 184 -7.31 -2.25 -0.93
CA VAL A 184 -7.80 -3.61 -0.97
C VAL A 184 -8.22 -3.94 0.46
N GLY A 185 -9.49 -3.74 0.73
CA GLY A 185 -10.09 -3.98 2.04
C GLY A 185 -10.88 -5.27 1.99
N PHE A 186 -10.77 -6.05 3.03
CA PHE A 186 -11.61 -7.20 3.26
C PHE A 186 -12.70 -6.82 4.26
N ASN A 187 -13.74 -6.13 3.78
CA ASN A 187 -14.84 -5.63 4.59
C ASN A 187 -16.17 -5.76 3.83
N LEU A 188 -17.27 -5.60 4.54
CA LEU A 188 -18.62 -5.76 3.99
C LEU A 188 -18.88 -4.81 2.79
N ASP A 189 -18.44 -3.55 2.88
CA ASP A 189 -18.65 -2.58 1.78
C ASP A 189 -17.98 -3.05 0.49
N CYS A 190 -16.75 -3.60 0.61
CA CYS A 190 -16.02 -4.15 -0.53
C CYS A 190 -16.74 -5.39 -1.10
N MET A 191 -17.23 -6.29 -0.24
CA MET A 191 -17.97 -7.48 -0.67
C MET A 191 -19.27 -7.13 -1.40
N LEU A 192 -20.07 -6.21 -0.86
CA LEU A 192 -21.31 -5.74 -1.50
C LEU A 192 -21.01 -5.03 -2.83
N TRP A 193 -19.91 -4.28 -2.91
CA TRP A 193 -19.51 -3.66 -4.15
C TRP A 193 -19.07 -4.71 -5.19
N MET A 194 -18.30 -5.74 -4.78
CA MET A 194 -17.89 -6.84 -5.66
C MET A 194 -19.09 -7.65 -6.13
N GLU A 195 -20.07 -7.94 -5.26
CA GLU A 195 -21.30 -8.64 -5.63
C GLU A 195 -22.00 -7.98 -6.82
N LYS A 196 -22.05 -6.65 -6.81
CA LYS A 196 -22.71 -5.88 -7.87
C LYS A 196 -21.87 -5.73 -9.14
N ASN A 197 -20.54 -5.56 -9.01
CA ASN A 197 -19.68 -5.13 -10.12
C ASN A 197 -18.72 -6.21 -10.61
N TYR A 198 -18.33 -7.15 -9.72
CA TYR A 198 -17.36 -8.23 -9.96
C TYR A 198 -17.76 -9.49 -9.18
N PRO A 199 -18.90 -10.14 -9.51
CA PRO A 199 -19.40 -11.29 -8.74
C PRO A 199 -18.45 -12.48 -8.70
N GLN A 200 -17.60 -12.65 -9.73
CA GLN A 200 -16.57 -13.68 -9.75
C GLN A 200 -15.44 -13.40 -8.74
N ASP A 201 -15.07 -12.13 -8.56
CA ASP A 201 -14.10 -11.71 -7.53
C ASP A 201 -14.64 -11.97 -6.13
N LEU A 202 -15.95 -11.76 -5.91
CA LEU A 202 -16.57 -12.09 -4.63
C LEU A 202 -16.51 -13.60 -4.38
N GLN A 203 -16.89 -14.44 -5.35
CA GLN A 203 -16.82 -15.90 -5.21
C GLN A 203 -15.39 -16.36 -4.90
N LEU A 204 -14.41 -15.88 -5.64
CA LEU A 204 -12.99 -16.15 -5.40
C LEU A 204 -12.57 -15.75 -3.99
N SER A 205 -13.01 -14.59 -3.53
CA SER A 205 -12.71 -14.06 -2.19
C SER A 205 -13.30 -14.95 -1.09
N LEU A 206 -14.54 -15.40 -1.26
CA LEU A 206 -15.20 -16.27 -0.28
C LEU A 206 -14.53 -17.65 -0.19
N ILE A 207 -14.12 -18.24 -1.33
CA ILE A 207 -13.42 -19.52 -1.37
C ILE A 207 -12.06 -19.42 -0.65
N HIS A 208 -11.26 -18.40 -0.97
CA HIS A 208 -9.93 -18.23 -0.38
C HIS A 208 -9.94 -17.99 1.13
N ILE A 209 -11.04 -17.49 1.67
CA ILE A 209 -11.16 -17.23 3.11
C ILE A 209 -11.69 -18.45 3.84
N SER A 210 -12.72 -19.13 3.29
CA SER A 210 -13.27 -20.34 3.89
C SER A 210 -12.27 -21.51 3.85
N GLU A 211 -11.44 -21.56 2.79
CA GLU A 211 -10.44 -22.60 2.59
C GLU A 211 -9.06 -21.99 2.28
N PRO A 212 -8.37 -21.44 3.29
CA PRO A 212 -7.05 -20.89 3.07
C PRO A 212 -6.09 -22.03 2.67
N THR A 213 -5.80 -22.11 1.39
CA THR A 213 -4.86 -23.09 0.84
C THR A 213 -3.47 -22.85 1.44
N ARG A 214 -2.68 -23.93 1.68
CA ARG A 214 -1.32 -23.88 2.25
C ARG A 214 -0.36 -22.96 1.48
N HIS A 215 -0.71 -22.56 0.26
CA HIS A 215 0.10 -21.69 -0.61
C HIS A 215 0.02 -20.19 -0.31
N SER A 216 -0.88 -19.74 0.57
CA SER A 216 -1.02 -18.32 0.93
C SER A 216 -0.18 -17.91 2.14
N LEU A 217 0.65 -18.79 2.68
CA LEU A 217 1.41 -18.57 3.94
C LEU A 217 2.94 -18.66 3.78
N ILE A 218 3.46 -18.69 2.55
CA ILE A 218 4.91 -18.72 2.28
C ILE A 218 5.36 -17.37 1.77
#